data_52316bb6239420213915acf4d1028f7f
#
_entry.id   52316bb6239420213915acf4d1028f7f
#
_cell.length_a   1.000
_cell.length_b   1.000
_cell.length_c   1.000
_cell.angle_alpha   90.00
_cell.angle_beta   90.00
_cell.angle_gamma   90.00
#
_symmetry.space_group_name_H-M   'P 1'
#
loop_
_entity.id
_entity.type
_entity.pdbx_description
1 polymer ?
#
loop_
_entity_poly.entity_id
_entity_poly.type
_entity_poly.pdbx_seq_one_letter_code
_entity_poly.pdbx_strand_id
1 'polypeptide(L)'
;MTLFDACKRLWQGSKGGRPNKNSEGYQYYYLIEATIQFLAEEEPSLKPTGDRYQDTVNREAGRGPLSIPLMEGYWYLVSNGYIVQGPNNANPPNFAQVRLTELGREWALHSETVPEDQHGYLAALRAQVTTLDAVIEQYTEEALAAFTRQMYFAAAVMIGAASEKLVYLLMDALETSVIDPREKGAIKKTINERGLPTMFAKLQQHLTQARTKKLIPWSITEGAEIHLLSLQDAIRVQRNEAVHPLAGKVTPQTVRLSLASFPAACKKSYDLMGWFQANQI
;
A
#
# COMPACT_ATOMS: atom_id res chain seq x y z
N MET A 1 -12.25 -11.83 7.30
CA MET A 1 -11.82 -10.54 7.93
C MET A 1 -10.47 -10.73 8.57
N THR A 2 -9.53 -9.81 8.31
CA THR A 2 -8.21 -9.85 8.95
C THR A 2 -8.25 -9.19 10.32
N LEU A 3 -7.25 -9.47 11.18
CA LEU A 3 -7.09 -8.78 12.46
C LEU A 3 -7.06 -7.25 12.29
N PHE A 4 -6.45 -6.78 11.19
CA PHE A 4 -6.37 -5.36 10.86
C PHE A 4 -7.72 -4.73 10.55
N ASP A 5 -8.57 -5.43 9.82
CA ASP A 5 -9.94 -4.96 9.52
C ASP A 5 -10.75 -4.86 10.81
N ALA A 6 -10.61 -5.82 11.72
CA ALA A 6 -11.24 -5.79 13.02
C ALA A 6 -10.74 -4.61 13.86
N CYS A 7 -9.43 -4.35 13.89
CA CYS A 7 -8.86 -3.19 14.58
C CYS A 7 -9.34 -1.86 13.98
N LYS A 8 -9.37 -1.73 12.65
CA LYS A 8 -9.89 -0.53 11.97
C LYS A 8 -11.36 -0.27 12.34
N ARG A 9 -12.22 -1.28 12.27
CA ARG A 9 -13.64 -1.17 12.65
C ARG A 9 -13.81 -0.76 14.10
N LEU A 10 -12.98 -1.28 15.00
CA LEU A 10 -12.99 -0.93 16.40
C LEU A 10 -12.83 0.59 16.61
N TRP A 11 -11.88 1.20 15.91
CA TRP A 11 -11.59 2.61 16.06
C TRP A 11 -12.46 3.53 15.21
N GLN A 12 -13.12 3.02 14.19
CA GLN A 12 -14.14 3.76 13.42
C GLN A 12 -15.49 3.86 14.16
N GLY A 13 -15.56 3.37 15.40
CA GLY A 13 -16.75 3.53 16.25
C GLY A 13 -17.89 2.54 16.00
N SER A 14 -17.68 1.52 15.16
CA SER A 14 -18.66 0.46 14.97
C SER A 14 -18.54 -0.58 16.08
N LYS A 15 -19.37 -0.43 17.10
CA LYS A 15 -19.71 -1.39 18.17
C LYS A 15 -18.53 -2.13 18.86
N GLY A 16 -18.38 -1.90 20.17
CA GLY A 16 -17.86 -2.91 21.08
C GLY A 16 -16.65 -2.59 21.93
N GLY A 17 -15.76 -1.70 21.54
CA GLY A 17 -14.70 -1.28 22.45
C GLY A 17 -15.21 -0.24 23.42
N ARG A 18 -15.39 -0.56 24.70
CA ARG A 18 -15.66 0.46 25.71
C ARG A 18 -14.37 1.24 25.94
N PRO A 19 -14.28 2.53 25.52
CA PRO A 19 -13.14 3.33 25.84
C PRO A 19 -13.08 3.51 27.36
N ASN A 20 -11.98 3.14 27.96
CA ASN A 20 -11.73 3.49 29.35
C ASN A 20 -11.10 4.89 29.37
N LYS A 21 -11.82 5.85 29.93
CA LYS A 21 -11.30 7.22 30.14
C LYS A 21 -10.52 7.21 31.45
N ASN A 22 -9.22 7.45 31.34
CA ASN A 22 -8.42 7.72 32.52
C ASN A 22 -8.58 9.19 32.96
N SER A 23 -8.02 9.52 34.14
CA SER A 23 -8.04 10.87 34.73
C SER A 23 -7.41 11.96 33.85
N GLU A 24 -6.64 11.59 32.80
CA GLU A 24 -5.97 12.51 31.89
C GLU A 24 -6.75 12.70 30.55
N GLY A 25 -7.94 12.09 30.45
CA GLY A 25 -8.79 12.23 29.26
C GLY A 25 -8.39 11.36 28.06
N TYR A 26 -7.38 10.50 28.20
CA TYR A 26 -7.00 9.55 27.16
C TYR A 26 -7.99 8.38 27.11
N GLN A 27 -8.25 7.90 25.90
CA GLN A 27 -9.04 6.70 25.67
C GLN A 27 -8.11 5.49 25.55
N TYR A 28 -8.34 4.48 26.41
CA TYR A 28 -7.66 3.20 26.33
C TYR A 28 -8.64 2.12 25.93
N TYR A 29 -8.17 1.16 25.14
CA TYR A 29 -8.97 0.08 24.63
C TYR A 29 -8.40 -1.27 25.05
N TYR A 30 -9.29 -2.18 25.36
CA TYR A 30 -8.96 -3.59 25.50
C TYR A 30 -8.99 -4.22 24.10
N LEU A 31 -7.89 -4.05 23.37
CA LEU A 31 -7.81 -4.35 21.93
C LEU A 31 -8.20 -5.78 21.60
N ILE A 32 -7.70 -6.74 22.38
CA ILE A 32 -7.94 -8.16 22.12
C ILE A 32 -9.37 -8.56 22.35
N GLU A 33 -9.97 -8.15 23.47
CA GLU A 33 -11.39 -8.42 23.72
C GLU A 33 -12.29 -7.90 22.59
N ALA A 34 -12.04 -6.67 22.17
CA ALA A 34 -12.81 -6.05 21.12
C ALA A 34 -12.61 -6.76 19.78
N THR A 35 -11.37 -7.13 19.44
CA THR A 35 -11.06 -7.88 18.22
C THR A 35 -11.74 -9.23 18.19
N ILE A 36 -11.76 -9.94 19.31
CA ILE A 36 -12.45 -11.23 19.47
C ILE A 36 -13.96 -11.06 19.28
N GLN A 37 -14.57 -9.99 19.80
CA GLN A 37 -15.98 -9.74 19.61
C GLN A 37 -16.34 -9.55 18.14
N PHE A 38 -15.54 -8.79 17.40
CA PHE A 38 -15.76 -8.62 15.96
C PHE A 38 -15.59 -9.91 15.17
N LEU A 39 -14.56 -10.70 15.47
CA LEU A 39 -14.35 -11.98 14.80
C LEU A 39 -15.47 -12.97 15.09
N ALA A 40 -16.02 -12.96 16.31
CA ALA A 40 -17.14 -13.82 16.69
C ALA A 40 -18.48 -13.43 16.03
N GLU A 41 -18.61 -12.20 15.51
CA GLU A 41 -19.77 -11.80 14.68
C GLU A 41 -19.76 -12.51 13.32
N GLU A 42 -18.56 -12.71 12.73
CA GLU A 42 -18.42 -13.37 11.43
C GLU A 42 -18.29 -14.89 11.54
N GLU A 43 -17.72 -15.39 12.62
CA GLU A 43 -17.50 -16.82 12.84
C GLU A 43 -18.06 -17.26 14.19
N PRO A 44 -19.29 -17.80 14.20
CA PRO A 44 -19.98 -18.20 15.44
C PRO A 44 -19.24 -19.19 16.33
N SER A 45 -18.34 -20.00 15.75
CA SER A 45 -17.48 -20.93 16.49
C SER A 45 -16.50 -20.24 17.44
N LEU A 46 -16.26 -18.94 17.22
CA LEU A 46 -15.38 -18.11 18.04
C LEU A 46 -16.12 -17.39 19.17
N LYS A 47 -17.44 -17.59 19.31
CA LYS A 47 -18.21 -16.96 20.37
C LYS A 47 -17.65 -17.36 21.73
N PRO A 48 -17.45 -16.38 22.61
CA PRO A 48 -17.06 -16.64 23.98
C PRO A 48 -18.06 -17.53 24.70
N THR A 49 -17.56 -18.38 25.61
CA THR A 49 -18.39 -19.30 26.40
C THR A 49 -19.26 -18.58 27.43
N GLY A 50 -19.08 -17.27 27.58
CA GLY A 50 -19.79 -16.42 28.53
C GLY A 50 -18.98 -16.07 29.78
N ASP A 51 -17.92 -16.79 30.07
CA ASP A 51 -16.92 -16.40 31.06
C ASP A 51 -15.78 -15.64 30.38
N ARG A 52 -15.86 -14.30 30.38
CA ARG A 52 -14.87 -13.42 29.75
C ARG A 52 -13.45 -13.67 30.23
N TYR A 53 -13.28 -13.92 31.50
CA TYR A 53 -11.97 -14.14 32.10
C TYR A 53 -11.37 -15.46 31.62
N GLN A 54 -12.15 -16.54 31.68
CA GLN A 54 -11.70 -17.87 31.26
C GLN A 54 -11.43 -17.94 29.76
N ASP A 55 -12.26 -17.28 28.94
CA ASP A 55 -12.08 -17.23 27.51
C ASP A 55 -10.78 -16.46 27.15
N THR A 56 -10.49 -15.36 27.85
CA THR A 56 -9.25 -14.60 27.67
C THR A 56 -8.04 -15.42 28.12
N VAL A 57 -8.07 -16.00 29.33
CA VAL A 57 -7.00 -16.83 29.88
C VAL A 57 -6.71 -18.06 28.98
N ASN A 58 -7.73 -18.73 28.49
CA ASN A 58 -7.56 -19.88 27.60
C ASN A 58 -6.89 -19.51 26.27
N ARG A 59 -7.16 -18.34 25.74
CA ARG A 59 -6.57 -17.85 24.50
C ARG A 59 -5.13 -17.37 24.69
N GLU A 60 -4.87 -16.66 25.76
CA GLU A 60 -3.52 -16.20 26.13
C GLU A 60 -2.57 -17.34 26.48
N ALA A 61 -3.08 -18.41 27.06
CA ALA A 61 -2.32 -19.62 27.32
C ALA A 61 -1.98 -20.43 26.06
N GLY A 62 -2.24 -19.92 24.87
CA GLY A 62 -1.98 -20.61 23.59
C GLY A 62 -2.92 -21.81 23.36
N ARG A 63 -4.04 -21.85 24.09
CA ARG A 63 -5.01 -22.95 24.00
C ARG A 63 -6.10 -22.74 22.96
N GLY A 64 -6.11 -21.57 22.32
CA GLY A 64 -7.07 -21.23 21.27
C GLY A 64 -6.42 -20.98 19.91
N PRO A 65 -7.12 -21.26 18.82
CA PRO A 65 -6.59 -21.14 17.46
C PRO A 65 -6.21 -19.72 17.06
N LEU A 66 -6.68 -18.72 17.79
CA LEU A 66 -6.45 -17.29 17.50
C LEU A 66 -5.32 -16.65 18.32
N SER A 67 -4.76 -17.34 19.31
CA SER A 67 -3.78 -16.73 20.23
C SER A 67 -2.53 -16.23 19.49
N ILE A 68 -1.93 -17.03 18.62
CA ILE A 68 -0.74 -16.66 17.88
C ILE A 68 -1.02 -15.52 16.88
N PRO A 69 -2.02 -15.61 15.99
CA PRO A 69 -2.34 -14.52 15.08
C PRO A 69 -2.69 -13.20 15.78
N LEU A 70 -3.37 -13.25 16.92
CA LEU A 70 -3.71 -12.06 17.72
C LEU A 70 -2.45 -11.41 18.31
N MET A 71 -1.54 -12.22 18.82
CA MET A 71 -0.25 -11.77 19.34
C MET A 71 0.61 -11.13 18.25
N GLU A 72 0.74 -11.78 17.12
CA GLU A 72 1.48 -11.26 15.97
C GLU A 72 0.90 -9.93 15.50
N GLY A 73 -0.42 -9.84 15.37
CA GLY A 73 -1.10 -8.60 15.01
C GLY A 73 -0.91 -7.49 16.05
N TYR A 74 -0.98 -7.80 17.32
CA TYR A 74 -0.72 -6.85 18.41
C TYR A 74 0.71 -6.30 18.33
N TRP A 75 1.71 -7.17 18.25
CA TRP A 75 3.10 -6.75 18.17
C TRP A 75 3.41 -6.01 16.87
N TYR A 76 2.75 -6.35 15.77
CA TYR A 76 2.84 -5.59 14.54
C TYR A 76 2.36 -4.14 14.75
N LEU A 77 1.19 -3.95 15.37
CA LEU A 77 0.65 -2.60 15.62
C LEU A 77 1.55 -1.78 16.55
N VAL A 78 2.12 -2.40 17.58
CA VAL A 78 3.08 -1.75 18.50
C VAL A 78 4.38 -1.41 17.77
N SER A 79 4.95 -2.37 17.04
CA SER A 79 6.24 -2.20 16.35
C SER A 79 6.19 -1.16 15.24
N ASN A 80 5.03 -0.97 14.61
CA ASN A 80 4.81 0.05 13.59
C ASN A 80 4.31 1.39 14.17
N GLY A 81 4.21 1.50 15.49
CA GLY A 81 3.85 2.74 16.15
C GLY A 81 2.39 3.16 16.01
N TYR A 82 1.49 2.27 15.59
CA TYR A 82 0.05 2.57 15.51
C TYR A 82 -0.61 2.64 16.88
N ILE A 83 -0.14 1.81 17.81
CA ILE A 83 -0.60 1.79 19.18
C ILE A 83 0.58 1.89 20.16
N VAL A 84 0.32 2.43 21.32
CA VAL A 84 1.22 2.40 22.47
C VAL A 84 0.50 1.79 23.65
N GLN A 85 1.27 1.12 24.52
CA GLN A 85 0.75 0.59 25.76
C GLN A 85 0.31 1.71 26.69
N GLY A 86 -0.82 1.53 27.33
CA GLY A 86 -1.30 2.41 28.40
C GLY A 86 -0.59 2.17 29.72
N PRO A 87 -0.91 2.97 30.76
CA PRO A 87 -0.35 2.76 32.09
C PRO A 87 -0.73 1.38 32.60
N ASN A 88 0.27 0.65 33.04
CA ASN A 88 0.13 -0.67 33.62
C ASN A 88 -0.29 -0.53 35.08
N ASN A 89 -1.56 -0.27 35.36
CA ASN A 89 -2.09 -0.18 36.73
C ASN A 89 -2.65 -1.49 37.26
N ALA A 90 -2.53 -2.57 36.49
CA ALA A 90 -3.13 -3.82 36.89
C ALA A 90 -2.13 -4.96 36.90
N ASN A 91 -2.30 -5.80 37.87
CA ASN A 91 -1.68 -7.11 37.96
C ASN A 91 -1.73 -7.84 36.61
N PRO A 92 -0.63 -8.54 36.29
CA PRO A 92 -0.49 -9.15 35.02
C PRO A 92 -1.55 -10.23 34.78
N PRO A 93 -1.63 -10.61 33.67
CA PRO A 93 -0.87 -10.26 32.50
C PRO A 93 -1.79 -9.85 31.46
N ASN A 94 -1.77 -9.54 30.63
CA ASN A 94 -2.68 -9.89 29.57
C ASN A 94 -3.06 -8.69 28.81
N PHE A 95 -2.24 -8.32 27.92
CA PHE A 95 -2.54 -7.32 26.91
C PHE A 95 -2.96 -6.00 27.54
N ALA A 96 -1.95 -5.25 27.88
CA ALA A 96 -2.07 -3.92 28.42
C ALA A 96 -3.13 -3.12 27.65
N GLN A 97 -3.86 -2.30 28.35
CA GLN A 97 -4.66 -1.27 27.72
C GLN A 97 -3.80 -0.50 26.72
N VAL A 98 -4.31 -0.28 25.54
CA VAL A 98 -3.60 0.41 24.48
C VAL A 98 -4.33 1.69 24.09
N ARG A 99 -3.57 2.66 23.62
CA ARG A 99 -4.10 3.85 22.96
C ARG A 99 -3.55 3.97 21.54
N LEU A 100 -4.32 4.56 20.66
CA LEU A 100 -3.84 4.95 19.35
C LEU A 100 -2.84 6.09 19.48
N THR A 101 -1.78 6.00 18.71
CA THR A 101 -0.92 7.14 18.40
C THR A 101 -1.63 8.07 17.41
N GLU A 102 -1.06 9.22 17.09
CA GLU A 102 -1.55 10.06 16.00
C GLU A 102 -1.55 9.30 14.68
N LEU A 103 -0.44 8.63 14.37
CA LEU A 103 -0.31 7.75 13.21
C LEU A 103 -1.38 6.65 13.20
N GLY A 104 -1.66 6.04 14.34
CA GLY A 104 -2.71 5.03 14.46
C GLY A 104 -4.11 5.58 14.22
N ARG A 105 -4.37 6.82 14.62
CA ARG A 105 -5.65 7.51 14.33
C ARG A 105 -5.81 7.77 12.84
N GLU A 106 -4.79 8.33 12.21
CA GLU A 106 -4.79 8.54 10.75
C GLU A 106 -5.01 7.22 10.00
N TRP A 107 -4.25 6.18 10.36
CA TRP A 107 -4.41 4.85 9.77
C TRP A 107 -5.83 4.28 9.93
N ALA A 108 -6.46 4.44 11.10
CA ALA A 108 -7.80 3.92 11.37
C ALA A 108 -8.91 4.69 10.66
N LEU A 109 -8.75 6.01 10.50
CA LEU A 109 -9.76 6.88 9.91
C LEU A 109 -9.73 6.89 8.39
N HIS A 110 -8.55 6.73 7.79
CA HIS A 110 -8.42 6.76 6.34
C HIS A 110 -8.63 5.37 5.74
N SER A 111 -9.65 5.25 4.88
CA SER A 111 -9.85 4.09 4.01
C SER A 111 -8.90 4.05 2.82
N GLU A 112 -8.08 5.09 2.65
CA GLU A 112 -7.14 5.23 1.56
C GLU A 112 -5.88 4.37 1.79
N THR A 113 -5.25 4.00 0.69
CA THR A 113 -3.97 3.29 0.65
C THR A 113 -2.88 4.14 1.29
N VAL A 114 -2.62 3.94 2.59
CA VAL A 114 -1.53 4.62 3.27
C VAL A 114 -0.30 3.72 3.31
N PRO A 115 0.89 4.25 3.00
CA PRO A 115 2.13 3.47 2.96
C PRO A 115 2.48 2.77 4.28
N GLU A 116 1.99 3.27 5.39
CA GLU A 116 2.19 2.71 6.72
C GLU A 116 1.37 1.43 6.96
N ASP A 117 0.27 1.25 6.25
CA ASP A 117 -0.53 0.02 6.26
C ASP A 117 -0.10 -0.87 5.09
N GLN A 118 1.04 -1.52 5.21
CA GLN A 118 1.60 -2.38 4.16
C GLN A 118 0.60 -3.40 3.63
N HIS A 119 -0.15 -4.04 4.53
CA HIS A 119 -1.10 -5.09 4.15
C HIS A 119 -2.32 -4.53 3.41
N GLY A 120 -2.93 -3.48 3.95
CA GLY A 120 -4.05 -2.80 3.31
C GLY A 120 -3.66 -2.16 1.98
N TYR A 121 -2.46 -1.59 1.90
CA TYR A 121 -1.92 -1.03 0.66
C TYR A 121 -1.82 -2.09 -0.46
N LEU A 122 -1.18 -3.23 -0.18
CA LEU A 122 -1.04 -4.31 -1.17
C LEU A 122 -2.38 -4.93 -1.53
N ALA A 123 -3.28 -5.11 -0.56
CA ALA A 123 -4.63 -5.61 -0.83
C ALA A 123 -5.42 -4.67 -1.76
N ALA A 124 -5.34 -3.35 -1.53
CA ALA A 124 -6.00 -2.36 -2.37
C ALA A 124 -5.36 -2.27 -3.77
N LEU A 125 -4.03 -2.39 -3.88
CA LEU A 125 -3.34 -2.43 -5.16
C LEU A 125 -3.76 -3.65 -5.99
N ARG A 126 -3.79 -4.84 -5.38
CA ARG A 126 -4.28 -6.09 -6.03
C ARG A 126 -5.75 -5.99 -6.45
N ALA A 127 -6.59 -5.35 -5.65
CA ALA A 127 -8.00 -5.14 -5.99
C ALA A 127 -8.19 -4.19 -7.18
N GLN A 128 -7.31 -3.20 -7.33
CA GLN A 128 -7.34 -2.26 -8.46
C GLN A 128 -6.72 -2.82 -9.73
N VAL A 129 -5.75 -3.72 -9.62
CA VAL A 129 -4.99 -4.32 -10.73
C VAL A 129 -4.97 -5.84 -10.56
N THR A 130 -5.96 -6.51 -11.14
CA THR A 130 -6.17 -7.96 -10.97
C THR A 130 -5.04 -8.84 -11.56
N THR A 131 -4.27 -8.32 -12.51
CA THR A 131 -3.16 -9.02 -13.19
C THR A 131 -1.83 -8.31 -12.92
N LEU A 132 -1.62 -7.90 -11.67
CA LEU A 132 -0.39 -7.21 -11.27
C LEU A 132 0.84 -8.09 -11.53
N ASP A 133 1.86 -7.52 -12.19
CA ASP A 133 3.13 -8.19 -12.43
C ASP A 133 3.82 -8.50 -11.08
N ALA A 134 4.28 -9.74 -10.92
CA ALA A 134 4.86 -10.23 -9.67
C ALA A 134 6.12 -9.44 -9.25
N VAL A 135 6.88 -8.92 -10.20
CA VAL A 135 8.08 -8.12 -9.92
C VAL A 135 7.69 -6.74 -9.38
N ILE A 136 6.65 -6.11 -9.95
CA ILE A 136 6.11 -4.84 -9.44
C ILE A 136 5.58 -5.03 -8.03
N GLU A 137 4.85 -6.12 -7.80
CA GLU A 137 4.32 -6.45 -6.48
C GLU A 137 5.43 -6.62 -5.45
N GLN A 138 6.45 -7.42 -5.77
CA GLN A 138 7.59 -7.66 -4.89
C GLN A 138 8.34 -6.37 -4.56
N TYR A 139 8.68 -5.54 -5.54
CA TYR A 139 9.36 -4.27 -5.28
C TYR A 139 8.50 -3.31 -4.45
N THR A 140 7.19 -3.31 -4.66
CA THR A 140 6.26 -2.49 -3.86
C THR A 140 6.21 -2.97 -2.41
N GLU A 141 6.15 -4.28 -2.19
CA GLU A 141 6.20 -4.87 -0.85
C GLU A 141 7.49 -4.52 -0.11
N GLU A 142 8.64 -4.66 -0.77
CA GLU A 142 9.95 -4.29 -0.21
C GLU A 142 10.05 -2.79 0.06
N ALA A 143 9.48 -1.93 -0.81
CA ALA A 143 9.43 -0.50 -0.60
C ALA A 143 8.64 -0.12 0.66
N LEU A 144 7.47 -0.73 0.86
CA LEU A 144 6.63 -0.53 2.03
C LEU A 144 7.33 -1.03 3.31
N ALA A 145 7.95 -2.21 3.24
CA ALA A 145 8.69 -2.78 4.36
C ALA A 145 9.91 -1.92 4.75
N ALA A 146 10.60 -1.33 3.79
CA ALA A 146 11.69 -0.40 4.05
C ALA A 146 11.16 0.93 4.62
N PHE A 147 10.06 1.44 4.08
CA PHE A 147 9.45 2.68 4.54
C PHE A 147 9.00 2.60 6.01
N THR A 148 8.32 1.53 6.40
CA THR A 148 7.87 1.32 7.79
C THR A 148 9.02 1.17 8.77
N ARG A 149 10.19 0.72 8.29
CA ARG A 149 11.45 0.66 9.08
C ARG A 149 12.28 1.94 9.01
N GLN A 150 11.73 3.02 8.43
CA GLN A 150 12.41 4.31 8.25
C GLN A 150 13.68 4.23 7.38
N MET A 151 13.78 3.20 6.55
CA MET A 151 14.88 3.01 5.59
C MET A 151 14.53 3.72 4.27
N TYR A 152 14.42 5.04 4.30
CA TYR A 152 13.84 5.83 3.21
C TYR A 152 14.61 5.74 1.89
N PHE A 153 15.93 5.64 1.93
CA PHE A 153 16.74 5.43 0.72
C PHE A 153 16.41 4.09 0.05
N ALA A 154 16.31 3.00 0.82
CA ALA A 154 15.93 1.71 0.30
C ALA A 154 14.48 1.72 -0.24
N ALA A 155 13.55 2.34 0.48
CA ALA A 155 12.18 2.49 0.03
C ALA A 155 12.08 3.26 -1.30
N ALA A 156 12.85 4.36 -1.46
CA ALA A 156 12.92 5.13 -2.70
C ALA A 156 13.45 4.29 -3.87
N VAL A 157 14.50 3.49 -3.64
CA VAL A 157 15.07 2.60 -4.66
C VAL A 157 14.04 1.57 -5.11
N MET A 158 13.36 0.92 -4.18
CA MET A 158 12.39 -0.13 -4.50
C MET A 158 11.15 0.40 -5.22
N ILE A 159 10.55 1.51 -4.75
CA ILE A 159 9.38 2.08 -5.44
C ILE A 159 9.74 2.66 -6.82
N GLY A 160 10.97 3.19 -6.96
CA GLY A 160 11.49 3.61 -8.25
C GLY A 160 11.68 2.44 -9.21
N ALA A 161 12.18 1.29 -8.74
CA ALA A 161 12.33 0.08 -9.53
C ALA A 161 10.97 -0.50 -9.97
N ALA A 162 9.96 -0.51 -9.07
CA ALA A 162 8.59 -0.86 -9.42
C ALA A 162 8.02 0.05 -10.53
N SER A 163 8.26 1.37 -10.40
CA SER A 163 7.84 2.37 -11.39
C SER A 163 8.55 2.18 -12.73
N GLU A 164 9.85 1.88 -12.72
CA GLU A 164 10.62 1.60 -13.93
C GLU A 164 10.10 0.35 -14.64
N LYS A 165 9.86 -0.74 -13.92
CA LYS A 165 9.28 -1.97 -14.48
C LYS A 165 7.92 -1.69 -15.14
N LEU A 166 7.08 -0.89 -14.49
CA LEU A 166 5.77 -0.50 -15.01
C LEU A 166 5.88 0.26 -16.34
N VAL A 167 6.87 1.16 -16.48
CA VAL A 167 7.15 1.87 -17.73
C VAL A 167 7.60 0.92 -18.85
N TYR A 168 8.44 -0.07 -18.54
CA TYR A 168 8.82 -1.09 -19.53
C TYR A 168 7.61 -1.87 -20.04
N LEU A 169 6.74 -2.35 -19.14
CA LEU A 169 5.53 -3.08 -19.55
C LEU A 169 4.59 -2.22 -20.42
N LEU A 170 4.47 -0.93 -20.08
CA LEU A 170 3.67 0.00 -20.87
C LEU A 170 4.27 0.25 -22.26
N MET A 171 5.60 0.34 -22.36
CA MET A 171 6.30 0.47 -23.62
C MET A 171 6.18 -0.79 -24.49
N ASP A 172 6.25 -1.98 -23.91
CA ASP A 172 6.03 -3.26 -24.61
C ASP A 172 4.60 -3.35 -25.18
N ALA A 173 3.61 -2.91 -24.40
CA ALA A 173 2.23 -2.85 -24.86
C ALA A 173 2.05 -1.83 -26.01
N LEU A 174 2.69 -0.66 -25.91
CA LEU A 174 2.70 0.33 -26.98
C LEU A 174 3.36 -0.24 -28.24
N GLU A 175 4.51 -0.90 -28.14
CA GLU A 175 5.21 -1.51 -29.26
C GLU A 175 4.32 -2.50 -30.00
N THR A 176 3.56 -3.31 -29.27
CA THR A 176 2.62 -4.28 -29.87
C THR A 176 1.47 -3.62 -30.60
N SER A 177 1.00 -2.46 -30.16
CA SER A 177 -0.13 -1.74 -30.77
C SER A 177 0.20 -0.99 -32.06
N VAL A 178 1.47 -0.60 -32.23
CA VAL A 178 1.90 0.20 -33.40
C VAL A 178 2.00 -0.66 -34.64
N ILE A 179 1.34 -0.22 -35.74
CA ILE A 179 1.32 -0.93 -37.01
C ILE A 179 2.56 -0.61 -37.87
N ASP A 180 2.99 0.65 -37.90
CA ASP A 180 4.14 1.08 -38.73
C ASP A 180 5.43 0.37 -38.27
N PRO A 181 6.05 -0.46 -39.15
CA PRO A 181 7.26 -1.20 -38.81
C PRO A 181 8.46 -0.31 -38.40
N ARG A 182 8.53 0.91 -38.96
CA ARG A 182 9.61 1.87 -38.65
C ARG A 182 9.44 2.41 -37.24
N GLU A 183 8.23 2.82 -36.89
CA GLU A 183 7.90 3.34 -35.59
C GLU A 183 8.01 2.24 -34.52
N LYS A 184 7.52 1.04 -34.83
CA LYS A 184 7.71 -0.16 -33.98
C LYS A 184 9.18 -0.45 -33.70
N GLY A 185 10.02 -0.40 -34.75
CA GLY A 185 11.47 -0.56 -34.62
C GLY A 185 12.13 0.53 -33.76
N ALA A 186 11.65 1.79 -33.88
CA ALA A 186 12.13 2.89 -33.07
C ALA A 186 11.76 2.76 -31.59
N ILE A 187 10.55 2.28 -31.28
CA ILE A 187 10.11 1.98 -29.90
C ILE A 187 10.97 0.86 -29.31
N LYS A 188 11.11 -0.25 -30.03
CA LYS A 188 11.93 -1.39 -29.61
C LYS A 188 13.40 -1.00 -29.32
N LYS A 189 13.98 -0.16 -30.19
CA LYS A 189 15.30 0.40 -29.97
C LYS A 189 15.37 1.19 -28.66
N THR A 190 14.38 2.07 -28.40
CA THR A 190 14.31 2.87 -27.18
C THR A 190 14.23 2.00 -25.90
N ILE A 191 13.46 0.90 -25.97
CA ILE A 191 13.37 -0.08 -24.86
C ILE A 191 14.73 -0.73 -24.61
N ASN A 192 15.40 -1.21 -25.67
CA ASN A 192 16.70 -1.87 -25.56
C ASN A 192 17.81 -0.95 -25.05
N GLU A 193 17.80 0.31 -25.43
CA GLU A 193 18.74 1.33 -24.95
C GLU A 193 18.47 1.79 -23.51
N ARG A 194 17.36 1.37 -22.90
CA ARG A 194 16.92 1.72 -21.55
C ARG A 194 16.89 3.23 -21.30
N GLY A 195 16.57 3.99 -22.32
CA GLY A 195 16.50 5.45 -22.26
C GLY A 195 15.17 5.95 -21.68
N LEU A 196 15.00 5.94 -20.37
CA LEU A 196 13.75 6.33 -19.70
C LEU A 196 13.19 7.69 -20.16
N PRO A 197 13.97 8.78 -20.26
CA PRO A 197 13.44 10.05 -20.77
C PRO A 197 12.84 9.91 -22.18
N THR A 198 13.51 9.13 -23.05
CA THR A 198 13.04 8.88 -24.41
C THR A 198 11.78 8.01 -24.42
N MET A 199 11.68 7.02 -23.51
CA MET A 199 10.46 6.22 -23.33
C MET A 199 9.26 7.10 -22.95
N PHE A 200 9.41 7.98 -21.95
CA PHE A 200 8.36 8.91 -21.56
C PHE A 200 7.96 9.85 -22.71
N ALA A 201 8.93 10.39 -23.44
CA ALA A 201 8.66 11.25 -24.59
C ALA A 201 7.84 10.51 -25.69
N LYS A 202 8.21 9.25 -25.99
CA LYS A 202 7.47 8.42 -26.95
C LYS A 202 6.06 8.09 -26.45
N LEU A 203 5.89 7.70 -25.20
CA LEU A 203 4.57 7.46 -24.62
C LEU A 203 3.67 8.71 -24.73
N GLN A 204 4.17 9.87 -24.36
CA GLN A 204 3.43 11.14 -24.47
C GLN A 204 3.10 11.49 -25.91
N GLN A 205 4.04 11.30 -26.83
CA GLN A 205 3.82 11.52 -28.27
C GLN A 205 2.68 10.65 -28.79
N HIS A 206 2.72 9.33 -28.56
CA HIS A 206 1.69 8.40 -29.02
C HIS A 206 0.33 8.64 -28.38
N LEU A 207 0.29 8.93 -27.07
CA LEU A 207 -0.96 9.28 -26.39
C LEU A 207 -1.58 10.57 -26.96
N THR A 208 -0.76 11.59 -27.22
CA THR A 208 -1.22 12.84 -27.83
C THR A 208 -1.76 12.63 -29.23
N GLN A 209 -1.05 11.85 -30.04
CA GLN A 209 -1.50 11.51 -31.39
C GLN A 209 -2.80 10.70 -31.39
N ALA A 210 -2.89 9.68 -30.55
CA ALA A 210 -4.09 8.86 -30.41
C ALA A 210 -5.31 9.68 -29.94
N ARG A 211 -5.11 10.63 -29.03
CA ARG A 211 -6.15 11.58 -28.60
C ARG A 211 -6.59 12.50 -29.73
N THR A 212 -5.64 13.11 -30.43
CA THR A 212 -5.92 14.03 -31.56
C THR A 212 -6.70 13.33 -32.65
N LYS A 213 -6.34 12.10 -32.97
CA LYS A 213 -7.04 11.25 -33.95
C LYS A 213 -8.33 10.62 -33.41
N LYS A 214 -8.69 10.87 -32.15
CA LYS A 214 -9.86 10.26 -31.47
C LYS A 214 -9.87 8.73 -31.47
N LEU A 215 -8.69 8.10 -31.49
CA LEU A 215 -8.55 6.65 -31.47
C LEU A 215 -8.74 6.09 -30.06
N ILE A 216 -8.28 6.82 -29.05
CA ILE A 216 -8.34 6.41 -27.64
C ILE A 216 -9.43 7.17 -26.90
N PRO A 217 -10.30 6.49 -26.11
CA PRO A 217 -11.33 7.14 -25.32
C PRO A 217 -10.74 8.12 -24.29
N TRP A 218 -11.43 9.23 -24.07
CA TRP A 218 -11.01 10.23 -23.08
C TRP A 218 -10.84 9.62 -21.67
N SER A 219 -11.75 8.76 -21.25
CA SER A 219 -11.71 8.08 -19.94
C SER A 219 -10.42 7.29 -19.70
N ILE A 220 -9.79 6.76 -20.74
CA ILE A 220 -8.51 6.04 -20.66
C ILE A 220 -7.35 7.03 -20.51
N THR A 221 -7.37 8.16 -21.23
CA THR A 221 -6.27 9.15 -21.24
C THR A 221 -6.39 10.24 -20.19
N GLU A 222 -7.57 10.39 -19.59
CA GLU A 222 -7.78 11.38 -18.53
C GLU A 222 -6.81 11.13 -17.34
N GLY A 223 -6.05 12.16 -16.99
CA GLY A 223 -5.04 12.08 -15.92
C GLY A 223 -3.78 11.27 -16.25
N ALA A 224 -3.67 10.65 -17.45
CA ALA A 224 -2.51 9.84 -17.79
C ALA A 224 -1.19 10.61 -17.69
N GLU A 225 -1.16 11.87 -18.11
CA GLU A 225 0.03 12.71 -18.04
C GLU A 225 0.51 12.92 -16.59
N ILE A 226 -0.41 13.15 -15.65
CA ILE A 226 -0.09 13.35 -14.23
C ILE A 226 0.49 12.06 -13.64
N HIS A 227 -0.11 10.90 -13.95
CA HIS A 227 0.37 9.61 -13.47
C HIS A 227 1.72 9.23 -14.07
N LEU A 228 1.96 9.50 -15.35
CA LEU A 228 3.27 9.30 -15.98
C LEU A 228 4.34 10.22 -15.37
N LEU A 229 4.01 11.47 -15.04
CA LEU A 229 4.91 12.37 -14.34
C LEU A 229 5.24 11.86 -12.92
N SER A 230 4.28 11.32 -12.19
CA SER A 230 4.54 10.76 -10.87
C SER A 230 5.47 9.54 -10.92
N LEU A 231 5.34 8.66 -11.93
CA LEU A 231 6.28 7.56 -12.16
C LEU A 231 7.67 8.08 -12.52
N GLN A 232 7.75 9.09 -13.40
CA GLN A 232 9.02 9.70 -13.79
C GLN A 232 9.73 10.32 -12.58
N ASP A 233 8.99 10.97 -11.68
CA ASP A 233 9.56 11.57 -10.48
C ASP A 233 10.07 10.51 -9.49
N ALA A 234 9.32 9.43 -9.27
CA ALA A 234 9.75 8.32 -8.43
C ALA A 234 11.05 7.68 -8.95
N ILE A 235 11.16 7.47 -10.27
CA ILE A 235 12.36 6.93 -10.90
C ILE A 235 13.53 7.93 -10.78
N ARG A 236 13.27 9.23 -10.95
CA ARG A 236 14.28 10.27 -10.80
C ARG A 236 14.86 10.30 -9.38
N VAL A 237 14.00 10.21 -8.37
CA VAL A 237 14.40 10.14 -6.96
C VAL A 237 15.26 8.91 -6.71
N GLN A 238 14.87 7.75 -7.23
CA GLN A 238 15.67 6.52 -7.15
C GLN A 238 17.07 6.72 -7.74
N ARG A 239 17.14 7.16 -9.01
CA ARG A 239 18.41 7.19 -9.76
C ARG A 239 19.35 8.28 -9.31
N ASN A 240 18.82 9.47 -9.04
CA ASN A 240 19.65 10.66 -8.82
C ASN A 240 19.87 10.98 -7.34
N GLU A 241 18.90 10.66 -6.50
CA GLU A 241 18.92 11.08 -5.11
C GLU A 241 19.21 9.93 -4.13
N ALA A 242 18.68 8.74 -4.39
CA ALA A 242 18.85 7.60 -3.50
C ALA A 242 20.15 6.85 -3.72
N VAL A 243 20.65 6.78 -4.97
CA VAL A 243 21.85 6.00 -5.34
C VAL A 243 23.12 6.85 -5.37
N HIS A 244 22.99 8.17 -5.59
CA HIS A 244 24.15 9.06 -5.60
C HIS A 244 24.52 9.57 -4.19
N PRO A 245 25.72 9.28 -3.68
CA PRO A 245 26.11 9.62 -2.30
C PRO A 245 26.18 11.13 -2.02
N LEU A 246 26.18 11.97 -3.04
CA LEU A 246 26.26 13.43 -2.90
C LEU A 246 24.88 14.12 -2.93
N ALA A 247 23.82 13.42 -3.29
CA ALA A 247 22.51 14.07 -3.54
C ALA A 247 21.66 14.26 -2.29
N GLY A 248 21.77 13.39 -1.29
CA GLY A 248 21.24 13.56 0.09
C GLY A 248 19.79 14.06 0.31
N LYS A 249 18.94 14.07 -0.73
CA LYS A 249 17.62 14.73 -0.69
C LYS A 249 16.43 13.79 -0.51
N VAL A 250 16.68 12.51 -0.24
CA VAL A 250 15.59 11.57 0.05
C VAL A 250 15.03 11.89 1.43
N THR A 251 13.83 12.40 1.47
CA THR A 251 13.11 12.69 2.73
C THR A 251 11.97 11.71 2.95
N PRO A 252 11.51 11.48 4.20
CA PRO A 252 10.32 10.69 4.46
C PRO A 252 9.11 11.13 3.63
N GLN A 253 8.91 12.44 3.47
CA GLN A 253 7.81 13.02 2.71
C GLN A 253 7.90 12.69 1.23
N THR A 254 9.08 12.79 0.62
CA THR A 254 9.27 12.47 -0.81
C THR A 254 8.91 11.02 -1.10
N VAL A 255 9.39 10.09 -0.24
CA VAL A 255 9.09 8.67 -0.40
C VAL A 255 7.62 8.38 -0.14
N ARG A 256 7.04 9.00 0.88
CA ARG A 256 5.61 8.87 1.18
C ARG A 256 4.73 9.31 0.00
N LEU A 257 5.05 10.43 -0.65
CA LEU A 257 4.34 10.92 -1.83
C LEU A 257 4.46 9.94 -3.01
N SER A 258 5.64 9.40 -3.26
CA SER A 258 5.84 8.40 -4.31
C SER A 258 5.01 7.14 -4.04
N LEU A 259 5.03 6.62 -2.82
CA LEU A 259 4.21 5.48 -2.42
C LEU A 259 2.71 5.79 -2.51
N ALA A 260 2.25 6.96 -2.04
CA ALA A 260 0.83 7.33 -2.08
C ALA A 260 0.29 7.50 -3.50
N SER A 261 1.10 7.99 -4.44
CA SER A 261 0.70 8.19 -5.84
C SER A 261 0.79 6.92 -6.69
N PHE A 262 1.59 5.94 -6.28
CA PHE A 262 1.90 4.76 -7.08
C PHE A 262 0.67 3.88 -7.41
N PRO A 263 -0.29 3.59 -6.52
CA PRO A 263 -1.46 2.76 -6.87
C PRO A 263 -2.28 3.33 -8.01
N ALA A 264 -2.54 4.63 -7.99
CA ALA A 264 -3.29 5.30 -9.05
C ALA A 264 -2.50 5.32 -10.38
N ALA A 265 -1.19 5.55 -10.32
CA ALA A 265 -0.32 5.50 -11.50
C ALA A 265 -0.22 4.06 -12.06
N CYS A 266 -0.13 3.06 -11.19
CA CYS A 266 -0.13 1.65 -11.56
C CYS A 266 -1.43 1.28 -12.28
N LYS A 267 -2.59 1.57 -11.67
CA LYS A 267 -3.89 1.31 -12.29
C LYS A 267 -4.02 1.98 -13.65
N LYS A 268 -3.71 3.26 -13.75
CA LYS A 268 -3.78 4.00 -15.02
C LYS A 268 -2.87 3.41 -16.10
N SER A 269 -1.68 2.95 -15.72
CA SER A 269 -0.77 2.29 -16.66
C SER A 269 -1.32 0.96 -17.17
N TYR A 270 -1.95 0.17 -16.29
CA TYR A 270 -2.62 -1.07 -16.69
C TYR A 270 -3.85 -0.82 -17.58
N ASP A 271 -4.63 0.24 -17.32
CA ASP A 271 -5.74 0.64 -18.20
C ASP A 271 -5.22 1.00 -19.60
N LEU A 272 -4.10 1.73 -19.69
CA LEU A 272 -3.44 2.05 -20.95
C LEU A 272 -2.88 0.80 -21.66
N MET A 273 -2.21 -0.10 -20.93
CA MET A 273 -1.70 -1.36 -21.47
C MET A 273 -2.83 -2.21 -22.04
N GLY A 274 -3.93 -2.37 -21.31
CA GLY A 274 -5.09 -3.11 -21.79
C GLY A 274 -5.68 -2.51 -23.06
N TRP A 275 -5.71 -1.17 -23.16
CA TRP A 275 -6.16 -0.51 -24.36
C TRP A 275 -5.19 -0.74 -25.54
N PHE A 276 -3.87 -0.59 -25.36
CA PHE A 276 -2.87 -0.83 -26.37
C PHE A 276 -2.90 -2.28 -26.88
N GLN A 277 -3.08 -3.25 -25.99
CA GLN A 277 -3.15 -4.67 -26.35
C GLN A 277 -4.39 -5.02 -27.17
N ALA A 278 -5.50 -4.29 -26.97
CA ALA A 278 -6.75 -4.51 -27.67
C ALA A 278 -6.89 -3.69 -28.98
N ASN A 279 -6.03 -2.71 -29.22
CA ASN A 279 -6.16 -1.78 -30.33
C ASN A 279 -4.84 -1.60 -31.08
N GLN A 280 -4.95 -1.40 -32.39
CA GLN A 280 -3.84 -1.04 -33.27
C GLN A 280 -3.87 0.47 -33.58
N ILE A 281 -2.69 1.09 -33.59
CA ILE A 281 -2.50 2.53 -33.81
C ILE A 281 -1.42 2.83 -34.84
#